data_0b7f3ab01c07ec7343d25b97978cf9a4
#
_entry.id   0b7f3ab01c07ec7343d25b97978cf9a4
#
_cell.length_a   1.000
_cell.length_b   1.000
_cell.length_c   1.000
_cell.angle_alpha   90.00
_cell.angle_beta   90.00
_cell.angle_gamma   90.00
#
_symmetry.space_group_name_H-M   'P 1'
#
loop_
_entity.id
_entity.type
_entity.pdbx_description
1 polymer ?
#
loop_
_entity_poly.entity_id
_entity_poly.type
_entity_poly.pdbx_seq_one_letter_code
_entity_poly.pdbx_strand_id
1 'polypeptide(L)'
;MGFTYVNVKIYSLVDISHSKSIELLVDSGALFTSAPRSLFWELGITPITRRELKVYGGGSVQRDIGGAMVEYDGEHAIVPVIFGEPEDIPVLGVTALESLGYQLDPVRKKLVPVELLMI
;
A
#
# COMPACT_ATOMS: atom_id res chain seq x y z
N MET A 1 18.60 -5.38 -12.92
CA MET A 1 17.26 -5.04 -12.46
C MET A 1 17.30 -4.53 -11.07
N GLY A 2 16.61 -3.50 -10.79
CA GLY A 2 16.50 -2.95 -9.46
C GLY A 2 15.05 -2.83 -9.05
N PHE A 3 14.85 -2.47 -7.80
CA PHE A 3 13.54 -2.22 -7.25
C PHE A 3 13.31 -0.72 -7.17
N THR A 4 12.03 -0.34 -7.15
CA THR A 4 11.63 1.05 -6.99
C THR A 4 10.96 1.20 -5.63
N TYR A 5 11.45 2.16 -4.84
CA TYR A 5 10.90 2.48 -3.53
C TYR A 5 10.39 3.91 -3.55
N VAL A 6 9.28 4.15 -2.88
CA VAL A 6 8.72 5.48 -2.75
C VAL A 6 8.32 5.72 -1.30
N ASN A 7 8.35 6.97 -0.89
CA ASN A 7 7.86 7.38 0.42
C ASN A 7 6.40 7.79 0.30
N VAL A 8 5.58 7.24 1.17
CA VAL A 8 4.16 7.59 1.24
C VAL A 8 3.80 7.96 2.66
N LYS A 9 2.69 8.66 2.82
CA LYS A 9 2.08 8.87 4.13
C LYS A 9 0.84 8.02 4.22
N ILE A 10 0.63 7.44 5.39
CA ILE A 10 -0.55 6.63 5.67
C ILE A 10 -1.31 7.28 6.81
N TYR A 11 -2.62 7.42 6.64
CA TYR A 11 -3.53 8.08 7.58
C TYR A 11 -4.64 7.13 8.00
N SER A 12 -5.09 7.32 9.22
CA SER A 12 -6.37 6.75 9.65
C SER A 12 -7.51 7.51 8.99
N LEU A 13 -8.57 6.80 8.59
CA LEU A 13 -9.75 7.42 8.00
C LEU A 13 -10.56 8.24 9.01
N VAL A 14 -10.39 7.98 10.30
CA VAL A 14 -11.14 8.67 11.35
C VAL A 14 -10.36 9.83 11.98
N ASP A 15 -9.06 9.94 11.69
CA ASP A 15 -8.23 11.01 12.23
C ASP A 15 -7.11 11.35 11.27
N ILE A 16 -7.38 12.25 10.34
CA ILE A 16 -6.43 12.63 9.30
C ILE A 16 -5.40 13.64 9.79
N SER A 17 -5.45 14.02 11.07
CA SER A 17 -4.42 14.90 11.65
C SER A 17 -3.14 14.12 11.98
N HIS A 18 -3.20 12.80 12.00
CA HIS A 18 -2.06 11.95 12.29
C HIS A 18 -1.73 11.09 11.08
N SER A 19 -0.45 11.03 10.76
CA SER A 19 0.03 10.19 9.66
C SER A 19 1.36 9.56 10.05
N LYS A 20 1.71 8.51 9.34
CA LYS A 20 3.02 7.89 9.41
C LYS A 20 3.60 7.85 8.02
N SER A 21 4.87 8.24 7.90
CA SER A 21 5.60 8.11 6.64
C SER A 21 6.33 6.79 6.61
N ILE A 22 6.30 6.14 5.46
CA ILE A 22 6.98 4.86 5.29
C ILE A 22 7.46 4.73 3.86
N GLU A 23 8.62 4.10 3.68
CA GLU A 23 9.13 3.75 2.38
C GLU A 23 8.56 2.40 1.98
N LEU A 24 7.95 2.33 0.81
CA LEU A 24 7.33 1.11 0.30
C LEU A 24 7.98 0.70 -1.02
N LEU A 25 8.16 -0.61 -1.18
CA LEU A 25 8.55 -1.19 -2.46
C LEU A 25 7.34 -1.12 -3.40
N VAL A 26 7.52 -0.56 -4.59
CA VAL A 26 6.45 -0.53 -5.59
C VAL A 26 6.36 -1.91 -6.23
N ASP A 27 5.20 -2.55 -6.10
CA ASP A 27 5.00 -3.91 -6.59
C ASP A 27 3.70 -3.98 -7.39
N SER A 28 3.82 -3.87 -8.71
CA SER A 28 2.65 -3.93 -9.60
C SER A 28 2.05 -5.33 -9.69
N GLY A 29 2.71 -6.34 -9.15
CA GLY A 29 2.18 -7.70 -9.06
C GLY A 29 1.37 -7.94 -7.79
N ALA A 30 1.42 -7.03 -6.81
CA ALA A 30 0.65 -7.15 -5.59
C ALA A 30 -0.65 -6.36 -5.73
N LEU A 31 -1.78 -6.97 -5.35
CA LEU A 31 -3.06 -6.30 -5.40
C LEU A 31 -3.17 -5.25 -4.30
N PHE A 32 -2.82 -5.62 -3.08
CA PHE A 32 -2.99 -4.78 -1.91
C PHE A 32 -1.67 -4.15 -1.47
N THR A 33 -1.78 -2.98 -0.86
CA THR A 33 -0.68 -2.34 -0.16
C THR A 33 -0.53 -3.00 1.21
N SER A 34 0.71 -3.18 1.66
CA SER A 34 0.99 -3.72 2.98
C SER A 34 2.02 -2.88 3.69
N ALA A 35 1.88 -2.83 5.01
CA ALA A 35 2.82 -2.13 5.89
C ALA A 35 2.84 -2.88 7.22
N PRO A 36 3.85 -2.63 8.06
CA PRO A 36 3.91 -3.32 9.35
C PRO A 36 2.67 -3.09 10.21
N ARG A 37 2.20 -4.15 10.84
CA ARG A 37 1.07 -4.10 11.76
C ARG A 37 1.23 -2.98 12.81
N SER A 38 2.44 -2.76 13.28
CA SER A 38 2.72 -1.75 14.29
C SER A 38 2.41 -0.32 13.81
N LEU A 39 2.62 -0.06 12.53
CA LEU A 39 2.32 1.24 11.95
C LEU A 39 0.82 1.53 12.02
N PHE A 40 0.01 0.55 11.64
CA PHE A 40 -1.45 0.70 11.70
C PHE A 40 -1.94 0.80 13.14
N TRP A 41 -1.33 0.05 14.04
CA TRP A 41 -1.66 0.12 15.45
C TRP A 41 -1.43 1.53 16.00
N GLU A 42 -0.29 2.14 15.68
CA GLU A 42 0.03 3.49 16.12
C GLU A 42 -0.94 4.53 15.56
N LEU A 43 -1.51 4.27 14.38
CA LEU A 43 -2.51 5.16 13.77
C LEU A 43 -3.93 4.87 14.25
N GLY A 44 -4.12 3.87 15.11
CA GLY A 44 -5.44 3.52 15.59
C GLY A 44 -6.30 2.82 14.55
N ILE A 45 -5.69 2.24 13.52
CA ILE A 45 -6.41 1.52 12.48
C ILE A 45 -6.55 0.06 12.91
N THR A 46 -7.79 -0.43 12.94
CA THR A 46 -8.07 -1.81 13.29
C THR A 46 -8.44 -2.61 12.04
N PRO A 47 -8.13 -3.91 12.01
CA PRO A 47 -8.50 -4.72 10.87
C PRO A 47 -10.03 -4.91 10.79
N ILE A 48 -10.51 -5.09 9.58
CA ILE A 48 -11.92 -5.32 9.29
C ILE A 48 -12.17 -6.81 9.04
N THR A 49 -11.22 -7.49 8.43
CA THR A 49 -11.37 -8.88 8.02
C THR A 49 -10.01 -9.56 8.03
N ARG A 50 -10.04 -10.89 7.89
CA ARG A 50 -8.83 -11.69 7.76
C ARG A 50 -9.00 -12.60 6.55
N ARG A 51 -7.98 -12.65 5.71
CA ARG A 51 -8.05 -13.39 4.45
C ARG A 51 -6.83 -14.24 4.25
N GLU A 52 -7.02 -15.31 3.48
CA GLU A 52 -5.93 -16.13 2.97
C GLU A 52 -5.41 -15.48 1.69
N LEU A 53 -4.11 -15.29 1.63
CA LEU A 53 -3.45 -14.66 0.48
C LEU A 53 -2.42 -15.63 -0.08
N LYS A 54 -2.40 -15.76 -1.41
CA LYS A 54 -1.39 -16.56 -2.09
C LYS A 54 -0.08 -15.79 -2.14
N VAL A 55 1.02 -16.50 -1.95
CA VAL A 55 2.34 -15.90 -2.07
C VAL A 55 3.04 -16.42 -3.32
N TYR A 56 3.84 -15.55 -3.92
CA TYR A 56 4.61 -15.92 -5.11
C TYR A 56 5.55 -17.06 -4.76
N GLY A 57 5.60 -18.07 -5.62
CA GLY A 57 6.42 -19.27 -5.39
C GLY A 57 5.70 -20.40 -4.68
N GLY A 58 4.42 -20.20 -4.34
CA GLY A 58 3.58 -21.24 -3.75
C GLY A 58 3.29 -20.99 -2.28
N GLY A 59 2.27 -21.66 -1.79
CA GLY A 59 1.82 -21.51 -0.42
C GLY A 59 0.88 -20.34 -0.24
N SER A 60 0.45 -20.14 0.98
CA SER A 60 -0.45 -19.06 1.34
C SER A 60 -0.19 -18.63 2.77
N VAL A 61 -0.65 -17.42 3.09
CA VAL A 61 -0.55 -16.85 4.42
C VAL A 61 -1.90 -16.23 4.80
N GLN A 62 -2.15 -16.15 6.10
CA GLN A 62 -3.34 -15.48 6.63
C GLN A 62 -2.91 -14.10 7.11
N ARG A 63 -3.65 -13.06 6.71
CA ARG A 63 -3.34 -11.70 7.13
C ARG A 63 -4.62 -10.92 7.42
N ASP A 64 -4.53 -10.02 8.36
CA ASP A 64 -5.59 -9.06 8.64
C ASP A 64 -5.59 -7.97 7.57
N ILE A 65 -6.77 -7.49 7.20
CA ILE A 65 -6.94 -6.46 6.20
C ILE A 65 -7.87 -5.39 6.77
N GLY A 66 -7.49 -4.13 6.57
CA GLY A 66 -8.32 -2.99 6.94
C GLY A 66 -8.29 -1.94 5.83
N GLY A 67 -8.71 -0.73 6.16
CA GLY A 67 -8.71 0.39 5.22
C GLY A 67 -7.90 1.56 5.76
N ALA A 68 -7.25 2.27 4.87
CA ALA A 68 -6.45 3.43 5.23
C ALA A 68 -6.39 4.40 4.05
N MET A 69 -5.99 5.64 4.33
CA MET A 69 -5.72 6.60 3.28
C MET A 69 -4.22 6.67 3.03
N VAL A 70 -3.82 6.60 1.78
CA VAL A 70 -2.43 6.70 1.36
C VAL A 70 -2.26 7.99 0.58
N GLU A 71 -1.19 8.70 0.86
CA GLU A 71 -0.84 9.94 0.16
C GLU A 71 0.51 9.78 -0.52
N TYR A 72 0.57 10.16 -1.80
CA TYR A 72 1.80 10.22 -2.56
C TYR A 72 1.75 11.47 -3.44
N ASP A 73 2.78 12.33 -3.31
CA ASP A 73 2.95 13.53 -4.13
C ASP A 73 1.69 14.41 -4.17
N GLY A 74 1.04 14.55 -3.02
CA GLY A 74 -0.15 15.38 -2.86
C GLY A 74 -1.47 14.71 -3.24
N GLU A 75 -1.42 13.51 -3.83
CA GLU A 75 -2.62 12.75 -4.16
C GLU A 75 -2.97 11.79 -3.05
N HIS A 76 -4.26 11.59 -2.82
CA HIS A 76 -4.77 10.76 -1.73
C HIS A 76 -5.67 9.67 -2.29
N ALA A 77 -5.61 8.48 -1.70
CA ALA A 77 -6.50 7.38 -2.08
C ALA A 77 -6.85 6.56 -0.85
N ILE A 78 -8.11 6.14 -0.75
CA ILE A 78 -8.57 5.24 0.30
C ILE A 78 -8.47 3.83 -0.26
N VAL A 79 -7.69 2.98 0.40
CA VAL A 79 -7.34 1.67 -0.16
C VAL A 79 -7.38 0.60 0.93
N PRO A 80 -7.58 -0.66 0.53
CA PRO A 80 -7.39 -1.77 1.46
C PRO A 80 -5.90 -1.92 1.77
N VAL A 81 -5.60 -2.26 3.03
CA VAL A 81 -4.22 -2.46 3.47
C VAL A 81 -4.10 -3.77 4.23
N ILE A 82 -2.98 -4.46 4.00
CA ILE A 82 -2.63 -5.69 4.72
C ILE A 82 -1.79 -5.30 5.93
N PHE A 83 -2.16 -5.85 7.10
CA PHE A 83 -1.39 -5.70 8.33
C PHE A 83 -0.25 -6.71 8.27
N GLY A 84 0.95 -6.24 7.91
CA GLY A 84 2.09 -7.10 7.68
C GLY A 84 2.71 -7.63 8.97
N GLU A 85 3.23 -8.85 8.88
CA GLU A 85 4.01 -9.45 9.94
C GLU A 85 5.48 -9.04 9.77
N PRO A 86 6.34 -9.28 10.78
CA PRO A 86 7.74 -8.83 10.72
C PRO A 86 8.51 -9.36 9.52
N GLU A 87 8.16 -10.53 9.01
CA GLU A 87 8.86 -11.13 7.87
C GLU A 87 8.37 -10.59 6.52
N ASP A 88 7.28 -9.84 6.52
CA ASP A 88 6.70 -9.34 5.26
C ASP A 88 7.42 -8.07 4.81
N ILE A 89 7.55 -7.94 3.49
CA ILE A 89 8.12 -6.72 2.89
C ILE A 89 6.99 -5.72 2.67
N PRO A 90 7.10 -4.49 3.21
CA PRO A 90 6.08 -3.47 2.96
C PRO A 90 6.07 -3.07 1.48
N VAL A 91 4.88 -3.11 0.85
CA VAL A 91 4.75 -2.84 -0.58
C VAL A 91 3.61 -1.86 -0.86
N LEU A 92 3.77 -1.10 -1.93
CA LEU A 92 2.70 -0.30 -2.52
C LEU A 92 2.12 -1.10 -3.67
N GLY A 93 0.89 -1.57 -3.50
CA GLY A 93 0.26 -2.47 -4.45
C GLY A 93 -0.48 -1.75 -5.56
N VAL A 94 -0.97 -2.52 -6.54
CA VAL A 94 -1.55 -1.96 -7.76
C VAL A 94 -2.85 -1.21 -7.50
N THR A 95 -3.65 -1.64 -6.52
CA THR A 95 -4.89 -0.92 -6.19
C THR A 95 -4.58 0.51 -5.75
N ALA A 96 -3.54 0.70 -4.94
CA ALA A 96 -3.13 2.04 -4.53
C ALA A 96 -2.56 2.82 -5.68
N LEU A 97 -1.71 2.20 -6.51
CA LEU A 97 -1.13 2.86 -7.67
C LEU A 97 -2.23 3.40 -8.58
N GLU A 98 -3.19 2.56 -8.93
CA GLU A 98 -4.27 2.96 -9.83
C GLU A 98 -5.15 4.03 -9.20
N SER A 99 -5.48 3.90 -7.93
CA SER A 99 -6.32 4.88 -7.25
C SER A 99 -5.62 6.23 -7.09
N LEU A 100 -4.31 6.22 -6.91
CA LEU A 100 -3.52 7.46 -6.83
C LEU A 100 -3.30 8.10 -8.20
N GLY A 101 -3.52 7.37 -9.28
CA GLY A 101 -3.31 7.87 -10.64
C GLY A 101 -1.88 7.75 -11.11
N TYR A 102 -1.18 6.71 -10.71
CA TYR A 102 0.23 6.50 -11.07
C TYR A 102 0.46 5.10 -11.61
N GLN A 103 1.50 4.97 -12.39
CA GLN A 103 2.02 3.67 -12.80
C GLN A 103 3.53 3.67 -12.62
N LEU A 104 4.09 2.48 -12.50
CA LEU A 104 5.53 2.30 -12.38
C LEU A 104 6.18 2.41 -13.74
N ASP A 105 7.20 3.26 -13.85
CA ASP A 105 8.13 3.27 -14.97
C ASP A 105 9.35 2.45 -14.54
N PRO A 106 9.48 1.20 -15.00
CA PRO A 106 10.55 0.33 -14.52
C PRO A 106 11.94 0.72 -15.03
N VAL A 107 11.99 1.46 -16.14
CA VAL A 107 13.26 1.92 -16.69
C VAL A 107 13.83 3.06 -15.86
N ARG A 108 13.00 4.05 -15.55
CA ARG A 108 13.41 5.21 -14.76
C ARG A 108 13.32 4.95 -13.26
N LYS A 109 12.71 3.84 -12.86
CA LYS A 109 12.51 3.43 -11.47
C LYS A 109 11.78 4.51 -10.68
N LYS A 110 10.68 4.99 -11.24
CA LYS A 110 9.86 6.00 -10.58
C LYS A 110 8.40 5.85 -10.99
N LEU A 111 7.54 6.51 -10.25
CA LEU A 111 6.13 6.56 -10.58
C LEU A 111 5.89 7.72 -11.55
N VAL A 112 5.06 7.46 -12.54
CA VAL A 112 4.65 8.49 -13.50
C VAL A 112 3.13 8.60 -13.49
N PRO A 113 2.59 9.83 -13.66
CA PRO A 113 1.15 10.01 -13.66
C PRO A 113 0.48 9.32 -14.84
N VAL A 114 -0.74 8.84 -14.60
CA VAL A 114 -1.60 8.36 -15.68
C VAL A 114 -2.92 9.10 -15.62
N GLU A 115 -3.61 9.13 -16.75
CA GLU A 115 -4.91 9.76 -16.84
C GLU A 115 -5.95 8.87 -16.15
N LEU A 116 -6.78 9.49 -15.31
CA LEU A 116 -7.88 8.79 -14.64
C LEU A 116 -9.14 9.02 -15.45
N LEU A 117 -9.73 7.95 -15.95
CA LEU A 117 -10.94 8.01 -16.75
C LEU A 117 -12.14 7.72 -15.86
N MET A 118 -13.21 8.52 -16.02
CA MET A 118 -14.43 8.30 -15.27
C MET A 118 -15.33 7.27 -15.96
N ILE A 119 -15.27 7.24 -17.28
CA ILE A 119 -16.01 6.26 -18.09
C ILE A 119 -15.23 5.90 -19.34
#